data_11549567084b3401e9cafe4aa5e9902b
#
_entry.id   11549567084b3401e9cafe4aa5e9902b
#
_cell.length_a   1.000
_cell.length_b   1.000
_cell.length_c   1.000
_cell.angle_alpha   90.00
_cell.angle_beta   90.00
_cell.angle_gamma   90.00
#
_symmetry.space_group_name_H-M   'P 1'
#
loop_
_entity.id
_entity.type
_entity.pdbx_description
1 polymer ?
#
loop_
_entity_poly.entity_id
_entity_poly.type
_entity_poly.pdbx_seq_one_letter_code
_entity_poly.pdbx_strand_id
1 'polypeptide(L)'
;QLQIGSWALNKLPEKVMGHGAITYWKDGREVYDNVSCLYVFDDGVKMTFDSVISNQFYGLEEQIMGNLGTVEPEKGKYYFESIPPAPGFLQMINDWENKLFDTLPFAGTSWAPETANENKGELILGERPKSDGTSLLLEAFVEAVITRKQPARIAEEGYYASMLCLLGHQALQEEKTLYFPDEYKINYLNHQSKTSEAV
;
A
#
# COMPACT_ATOMS: atom_id res chain seq x y z
N GLN A 1 -3.67 2.35 -8.15
CA GLN A 1 -2.76 2.00 -7.05
C GLN A 1 -3.00 2.90 -5.83
N LEU A 2 -2.88 4.21 -5.91
CA LEU A 2 -3.13 5.13 -4.78
C LEU A 2 -4.53 4.96 -4.16
N GLN A 3 -5.54 4.65 -4.97
CA GLN A 3 -6.89 4.35 -4.49
C GLN A 3 -6.91 3.12 -3.59
N ILE A 4 -6.21 2.05 -3.95
CA ILE A 4 -6.13 0.82 -3.14
C ILE A 4 -5.55 1.12 -1.76
N GLY A 5 -4.48 1.93 -1.69
CA GLY A 5 -3.89 2.35 -0.43
C GLY A 5 -4.85 3.14 0.45
N SER A 6 -5.51 4.17 -0.09
CA SER A 6 -6.47 4.97 0.66
C SER A 6 -7.72 4.17 1.07
N TRP A 7 -8.17 3.26 0.22
CA TRP A 7 -9.28 2.35 0.51
C TRP A 7 -8.94 1.39 1.66
N ALA A 8 -7.77 0.77 1.62
CA ALA A 8 -7.32 -0.15 2.66
C ALA A 8 -7.15 0.55 4.01
N LEU A 9 -6.60 1.77 4.02
CA LEU A 9 -6.40 2.56 5.23
C LEU A 9 -7.68 3.29 5.69
N ASN A 10 -8.65 3.45 4.79
CA ASN A 10 -9.90 4.18 5.01
C ASN A 10 -9.71 5.60 5.56
N LYS A 11 -8.66 6.28 5.13
CA LYS A 11 -8.34 7.66 5.54
C LYS A 11 -7.47 8.35 4.51
N LEU A 12 -7.39 9.69 4.61
CA LEU A 12 -6.48 10.51 3.84
C LEU A 12 -5.18 10.74 4.58
N PRO A 13 -4.07 10.89 3.86
CA PRO A 13 -2.81 11.29 4.47
C PRO A 13 -2.89 12.73 5.00
N GLU A 14 -2.01 13.04 5.95
CA GLU A 14 -1.80 14.40 6.44
C GLU A 14 -0.95 15.22 5.47
N LYS A 15 0.07 14.58 4.89
CA LYS A 15 1.03 15.24 4.00
C LYS A 15 1.61 14.29 2.97
N VAL A 16 2.13 14.89 1.91
CA VAL A 16 2.87 14.19 0.85
C VAL A 16 4.17 14.92 0.54
N MET A 17 5.19 14.16 0.22
CA MET A 17 6.44 14.63 -0.34
C MET A 17 6.89 13.69 -1.44
N GLY A 18 7.69 14.18 -2.37
CA GLY A 18 8.17 13.32 -3.44
C GLY A 18 9.24 13.97 -4.29
N HIS A 19 9.80 13.16 -5.19
CA HIS A 19 10.76 13.59 -6.19
C HIS A 19 10.42 12.92 -7.53
N GLY A 20 10.57 13.67 -8.61
CA GLY A 20 10.36 13.18 -9.97
C GLY A 20 11.47 13.67 -10.89
N ALA A 21 11.83 12.86 -11.87
CA ALA A 21 12.87 13.21 -12.83
C ALA A 21 12.59 12.60 -14.20
N ILE A 22 13.22 13.18 -15.24
CA ILE A 22 13.34 12.58 -16.57
C ILE A 22 14.76 12.06 -16.70
N THR A 23 14.95 10.76 -16.44
CA THR A 23 16.26 10.14 -16.36
C THR A 23 16.65 9.40 -17.62
N TYR A 24 15.73 8.70 -18.24
CA TYR A 24 15.94 7.83 -19.38
C TYR A 24 15.46 8.45 -20.70
N TRP A 25 14.20 8.93 -20.77
CA TRP A 25 13.58 9.39 -22.00
C TRP A 25 13.92 10.86 -22.30
N LYS A 26 14.98 11.09 -23.08
CA LYS A 26 15.47 12.43 -23.46
C LYS A 26 14.90 12.92 -24.81
N ASP A 27 13.62 12.69 -25.04
CA ASP A 27 12.90 12.97 -26.29
C ASP A 27 12.16 14.31 -26.30
N GLY A 28 12.35 15.14 -25.27
CA GLY A 28 11.68 16.45 -25.16
C GLY A 28 10.39 16.43 -24.36
N ARG A 29 10.03 15.27 -23.75
CA ARG A 29 8.86 15.19 -22.87
C ARG A 29 9.02 16.04 -21.62
N GLU A 30 7.90 16.51 -21.08
CA GLU A 30 7.82 17.25 -19.82
C GLU A 30 7.34 16.37 -18.66
N VAL A 31 6.85 15.15 -18.96
CA VAL A 31 6.36 14.20 -17.97
C VAL A 31 7.51 13.37 -17.42
N TYR A 32 7.57 13.26 -16.10
CA TYR A 32 8.58 12.44 -15.43
C TYR A 32 8.49 10.97 -15.85
N ASP A 33 9.64 10.33 -16.04
CA ASP A 33 9.76 8.90 -16.30
C ASP A 33 10.12 8.09 -15.05
N ASN A 34 10.40 8.80 -13.97
CA ASN A 34 10.75 8.23 -12.68
C ASN A 34 10.18 9.15 -11.59
N VAL A 35 9.32 8.60 -10.75
CA VAL A 35 8.68 9.32 -9.63
C VAL A 35 8.67 8.47 -8.38
N SER A 36 8.84 9.12 -7.23
CA SER A 36 8.68 8.54 -5.91
C SER A 36 7.93 9.51 -5.02
N CYS A 37 6.84 9.07 -4.40
CA CYS A 37 6.04 9.84 -3.47
C CYS A 37 5.92 9.11 -2.13
N LEU A 38 5.98 9.87 -1.06
CA LEU A 38 5.73 9.40 0.31
C LEU A 38 4.55 10.15 0.90
N TYR A 39 3.47 9.45 1.17
CA TYR A 39 2.30 9.92 1.88
C TYR A 39 2.38 9.51 3.34
N VAL A 40 2.19 10.45 4.25
CA VAL A 40 2.27 10.21 5.69
C VAL A 40 0.90 10.49 6.31
N PHE A 41 0.42 9.55 7.10
CA PHE A 41 -0.87 9.62 7.79
C PHE A 41 -0.68 10.09 9.24
N ASP A 42 -1.74 10.56 9.87
CA ASP A 42 -1.77 11.14 11.23
C ASP A 42 -1.30 10.19 12.33
N ASP A 43 -1.47 8.89 12.12
CA ASP A 43 -1.02 7.83 13.04
C ASP A 43 0.39 7.30 12.74
N GLY A 44 1.12 7.95 11.82
CA GLY A 44 2.46 7.57 11.43
C GLY A 44 2.53 6.45 10.40
N VAL A 45 1.40 5.92 9.93
CA VAL A 45 1.36 5.01 8.78
C VAL A 45 1.89 5.74 7.55
N LYS A 46 2.58 5.01 6.70
CA LYS A 46 3.19 5.54 5.46
C LYS A 46 2.70 4.75 4.27
N MET A 47 2.47 5.46 3.17
CA MET A 47 2.24 4.87 1.86
C MET A 47 3.27 5.44 0.89
N THR A 48 4.02 4.56 0.24
CA THR A 48 4.93 4.94 -0.85
C THR A 48 4.28 4.64 -2.19
N PHE A 49 4.54 5.49 -3.16
CA PHE A 49 4.18 5.27 -4.55
C PHE A 49 5.42 5.51 -5.40
N ASP A 50 5.89 4.46 -6.06
CA ASP A 50 7.02 4.51 -6.94
C ASP A 50 6.61 4.10 -8.35
N SER A 51 7.08 4.85 -9.36
CA SER A 51 6.86 4.53 -10.76
C SER A 51 8.12 4.78 -11.57
N VAL A 52 8.60 3.75 -12.25
CA VAL A 52 9.76 3.79 -13.15
C VAL A 52 9.32 3.19 -14.48
N ILE A 53 8.95 4.05 -15.44
CA ILE A 53 8.41 3.58 -16.72
C ILE A 53 9.47 3.07 -17.70
N SER A 54 10.75 3.23 -17.38
CA SER A 54 11.87 2.70 -18.16
C SER A 54 12.25 1.25 -17.81
N ASN A 55 11.62 0.66 -16.78
CA ASN A 55 11.89 -0.70 -16.33
C ASN A 55 10.57 -1.40 -15.97
N GLN A 56 10.42 -2.63 -16.46
CA GLN A 56 9.18 -3.41 -16.28
C GLN A 56 9.32 -4.57 -15.28
N PHE A 57 10.42 -4.64 -14.53
CA PHE A 57 10.73 -5.80 -13.68
C PHE A 57 9.64 -6.09 -12.65
N TYR A 58 9.18 -5.06 -11.95
CA TYR A 58 8.12 -5.22 -10.94
C TYR A 58 6.71 -5.29 -11.56
N GLY A 59 6.51 -4.70 -12.75
CA GLY A 59 5.17 -4.54 -13.32
C GLY A 59 4.29 -3.64 -12.44
N LEU A 60 3.06 -4.11 -12.15
CA LEU A 60 2.19 -3.54 -11.13
C LEU A 60 2.31 -4.35 -9.86
N GLU A 61 2.56 -3.69 -8.76
CA GLU A 61 2.70 -4.35 -7.46
C GLU A 61 2.21 -3.42 -6.35
N GLU A 62 1.37 -3.96 -5.47
CA GLU A 62 0.95 -3.32 -4.23
C GLU A 62 1.24 -4.26 -3.07
N GLN A 63 1.71 -3.67 -1.98
CA GLN A 63 1.95 -4.38 -0.73
C GLN A 63 1.35 -3.59 0.43
N ILE A 64 0.50 -4.25 1.21
CA ILE A 64 -0.08 -3.70 2.42
C ILE A 64 0.52 -4.47 3.59
N MET A 65 1.46 -3.83 4.27
CA MET A 65 2.24 -4.44 5.35
C MET A 65 1.70 -3.99 6.70
N GLY A 66 1.32 -4.95 7.52
CA GLY A 66 0.89 -4.75 8.91
C GLY A 66 1.73 -5.59 9.88
N ASN A 67 1.49 -5.42 11.16
CA ASN A 67 2.18 -6.15 12.22
C ASN A 67 1.81 -7.64 12.30
N LEU A 68 0.73 -8.06 11.68
CA LEU A 68 0.27 -9.45 11.66
C LEU A 68 0.53 -10.15 10.33
N GLY A 69 0.85 -9.39 9.30
CA GLY A 69 1.10 -9.95 7.98
C GLY A 69 1.10 -8.92 6.87
N THR A 70 1.34 -9.40 5.67
CA THR A 70 1.38 -8.62 4.44
C THR A 70 0.36 -9.16 3.45
N VAL A 71 -0.31 -8.28 2.74
CA VAL A 71 -1.20 -8.60 1.63
C VAL A 71 -0.62 -8.04 0.33
N GLU A 72 -0.57 -8.87 -0.71
CA GLU A 72 -0.21 -8.49 -2.07
C GLU A 72 -1.45 -8.65 -2.98
N PRO A 73 -2.23 -7.58 -3.19
CA PRO A 73 -3.48 -7.64 -3.95
C PRO A 73 -3.30 -8.15 -5.38
N GLU A 74 -2.30 -7.67 -6.11
CA GLU A 74 -2.01 -8.10 -7.49
C GLU A 74 -1.69 -9.61 -7.59
N LYS A 75 -1.03 -10.15 -6.58
CA LYS A 75 -0.73 -11.58 -6.52
C LYS A 75 -1.87 -12.40 -5.89
N GLY A 76 -2.85 -11.73 -5.28
CA GLY A 76 -3.93 -12.35 -4.53
C GLY A 76 -3.43 -13.19 -3.36
N LYS A 77 -2.37 -12.73 -2.71
CA LYS A 77 -1.69 -13.46 -1.64
C LYS A 77 -1.67 -12.69 -0.34
N TYR A 78 -1.61 -13.45 0.74
CA TYR A 78 -1.27 -12.92 2.06
C TYR A 78 -0.14 -13.74 2.70
N TYR A 79 0.58 -13.09 3.59
CA TYR A 79 1.72 -13.64 4.33
C TYR A 79 1.52 -13.32 5.79
N PHE A 80 1.49 -14.31 6.64
CA PHE A 80 1.48 -14.07 8.08
C PHE A 80 2.87 -13.70 8.58
N GLU A 81 2.94 -12.65 9.41
CA GLU A 81 4.13 -12.42 10.18
C GLU A 81 4.24 -13.42 11.32
N SER A 82 5.46 -13.87 11.59
CA SER A 82 5.72 -14.59 12.81
C SER A 82 5.56 -13.62 13.98
N ILE A 83 4.66 -13.97 14.88
CA ILE A 83 4.47 -13.28 16.16
C ILE A 83 5.85 -13.10 16.84
N PRO A 84 6.06 -11.93 17.53
CA PRO A 84 7.37 -11.55 18.06
C PRO A 84 8.09 -12.70 18.72
N PRO A 85 9.42 -12.72 18.64
CA PRO A 85 10.23 -13.89 18.94
C PRO A 85 9.83 -14.51 20.26
N ALA A 86 9.78 -15.84 20.28
CA ALA A 86 9.47 -16.61 21.46
C ALA A 86 10.19 -16.03 22.68
N PRO A 87 9.61 -16.08 23.88
CA PRO A 87 10.20 -15.48 25.09
C PRO A 87 11.67 -15.82 25.30
N GLY A 88 12.12 -16.97 24.81
CA GLY A 88 13.53 -17.37 24.80
C GLY A 88 14.46 -16.54 23.93
N PHE A 89 13.94 -15.74 22.96
CA PHE A 89 14.81 -14.94 22.11
C PHE A 89 15.47 -13.78 22.85
N LEU A 90 14.73 -13.08 23.70
CA LEU A 90 15.30 -12.04 24.57
C LEU A 90 16.29 -12.60 25.55
N GLN A 91 16.01 -13.79 26.09
CA GLN A 91 16.93 -14.48 26.96
C GLN A 91 18.22 -14.87 26.22
N MET A 92 18.11 -15.39 25.01
CA MET A 92 19.25 -15.73 24.16
C MET A 92 20.11 -14.50 23.82
N ILE A 93 19.51 -13.34 23.52
CA ILE A 93 20.26 -12.09 23.30
C ILE A 93 20.99 -11.68 24.58
N ASN A 94 20.32 -11.74 25.73
CA ASN A 94 20.91 -11.43 27.02
C ASN A 94 22.08 -12.37 27.36
N ASP A 95 21.92 -13.66 27.08
CA ASP A 95 22.98 -14.67 27.29
C ASP A 95 24.18 -14.43 26.38
N TRP A 96 23.94 -14.00 25.14
CA TRP A 96 25.00 -13.60 24.21
C TRP A 96 25.72 -12.33 24.65
N GLU A 97 25.00 -11.31 25.09
CA GLU A 97 25.57 -10.07 25.61
C GLU A 97 26.43 -10.35 26.86
N ASN A 98 26.03 -11.33 27.66
CA ASN A 98 26.80 -11.81 28.82
C ASN A 98 27.96 -12.76 28.46
N LYS A 99 28.26 -12.92 27.16
CA LYS A 99 29.34 -13.75 26.63
C LYS A 99 29.23 -15.25 26.98
N LEU A 100 28.00 -15.75 27.13
CA LEU A 100 27.76 -17.18 27.28
C LEU A 100 27.93 -17.94 25.97
N PHE A 101 27.93 -17.21 24.84
CA PHE A 101 28.20 -17.73 23.50
C PHE A 101 29.27 -16.89 22.83
N ASP A 102 30.25 -17.50 22.19
CA ASP A 102 31.27 -16.81 21.39
C ASP A 102 30.72 -16.22 20.08
N THR A 103 29.67 -16.82 19.56
CA THR A 103 28.95 -16.37 18.37
C THR A 103 27.46 -16.45 18.62
N LEU A 104 26.68 -15.58 17.93
CA LEU A 104 25.21 -15.71 17.93
C LEU A 104 24.87 -17.11 17.38
N PRO A 105 24.23 -17.98 18.18
CA PRO A 105 23.82 -19.31 17.73
C PRO A 105 22.65 -19.26 16.73
N PHE A 106 22.30 -18.06 16.31
CA PHE A 106 21.14 -17.74 15.51
C PHE A 106 21.51 -16.68 14.45
N ALA A 107 21.48 -17.07 13.21
CA ALA A 107 21.48 -16.13 12.11
C ALA A 107 20.13 -15.41 12.11
N GLY A 108 20.16 -14.11 12.28
CA GLY A 108 18.95 -13.29 12.24
C GLY A 108 18.14 -13.58 10.97
N THR A 109 16.84 -13.77 11.13
CA THR A 109 15.92 -14.25 10.10
C THR A 109 15.92 -13.43 8.81
N SER A 110 16.36 -12.18 8.84
CA SER A 110 16.29 -11.29 7.66
C SER A 110 17.60 -11.18 6.86
N TRP A 111 18.71 -11.74 7.33
CA TRP A 111 20.03 -11.43 6.77
C TRP A 111 20.75 -12.64 6.16
N ALA A 112 20.37 -13.87 6.55
CA ALA A 112 20.95 -15.06 5.98
C ALA A 112 20.12 -15.53 4.80
N PRO A 113 20.73 -15.76 3.62
CA PRO A 113 20.04 -16.31 2.46
C PRO A 113 19.34 -17.64 2.75
N GLU A 114 19.89 -18.41 3.69
CA GLU A 114 19.36 -19.72 4.13
C GLU A 114 18.11 -19.61 5.01
N THR A 115 17.89 -18.44 5.62
CA THR A 115 16.69 -18.10 6.39
C THR A 115 15.78 -17.14 5.63
N ALA A 116 16.15 -16.78 4.40
CA ALA A 116 15.28 -16.02 3.51
C ALA A 116 13.95 -16.76 3.40
N ASN A 117 12.95 -16.07 3.84
CA ASN A 117 11.62 -16.50 4.16
C ASN A 117 11.09 -17.54 3.14
N GLU A 118 10.97 -18.79 3.52
CA GLU A 118 10.27 -19.81 2.75
C GLU A 118 8.75 -19.54 2.69
N ASN A 119 8.30 -18.45 3.29
CA ASN A 119 6.90 -18.05 3.28
C ASN A 119 6.50 -17.69 1.84
N LYS A 120 5.91 -18.67 1.16
CA LYS A 120 5.43 -18.52 -0.22
C LYS A 120 4.11 -17.74 -0.31
N GLY A 121 3.55 -17.33 0.84
CA GLY A 121 2.24 -16.73 0.95
C GLY A 121 1.12 -17.71 0.59
N GLU A 122 -0.07 -17.45 1.09
CA GLU A 122 -1.28 -18.20 0.81
C GLU A 122 -2.20 -17.38 -0.10
N LEU A 123 -2.97 -18.07 -0.95
CA LEU A 123 -3.93 -17.41 -1.82
C LEU A 123 -5.17 -16.98 -1.02
N ILE A 124 -5.56 -15.72 -1.14
CA ILE A 124 -6.72 -15.14 -0.44
C ILE A 124 -8.01 -15.86 -0.81
N LEU A 125 -8.19 -16.21 -2.08
CA LEU A 125 -9.38 -16.89 -2.59
C LEU A 125 -9.18 -18.39 -2.81
N GLY A 126 -8.08 -18.98 -2.34
CA GLY A 126 -7.72 -20.38 -2.58
C GLY A 126 -7.27 -20.68 -4.01
N GLU A 127 -7.68 -19.89 -4.99
CA GLU A 127 -7.23 -19.95 -6.37
C GLU A 127 -7.04 -18.55 -6.96
N ARG A 128 -6.21 -18.42 -7.97
CA ARG A 128 -6.06 -17.13 -8.67
C ARG A 128 -7.32 -16.83 -9.48
N PRO A 129 -7.83 -15.58 -9.41
CA PRO A 129 -8.87 -15.13 -10.32
C PRO A 129 -8.43 -15.35 -11.77
N LYS A 130 -9.32 -15.94 -12.59
CA LYS A 130 -9.05 -16.17 -14.02
C LYS A 130 -9.23 -14.93 -14.88
N SER A 131 -9.69 -13.84 -14.28
CA SER A 131 -10.01 -12.57 -14.93
C SER A 131 -9.10 -11.47 -14.39
N ASP A 132 -8.77 -10.51 -15.22
CA ASP A 132 -8.10 -9.25 -14.87
C ASP A 132 -9.05 -8.24 -14.16
N GLY A 133 -10.27 -8.66 -13.85
CA GLY A 133 -11.30 -7.81 -13.23
C GLY A 133 -12.13 -7.00 -14.23
N THR A 134 -11.74 -6.89 -15.49
CA THR A 134 -12.44 -6.07 -16.50
C THR A 134 -13.88 -6.54 -16.70
N SER A 135 -14.11 -7.86 -16.80
CA SER A 135 -15.46 -8.42 -16.94
C SER A 135 -16.33 -8.05 -15.74
N LEU A 136 -15.81 -8.21 -14.53
CA LEU A 136 -16.53 -7.89 -13.29
C LEU A 136 -16.87 -6.38 -13.20
N LEU A 137 -15.95 -5.53 -13.63
CA LEU A 137 -16.19 -4.09 -13.70
C LEU A 137 -17.33 -3.75 -14.66
N LEU A 138 -17.34 -4.35 -15.85
CA LEU A 138 -18.39 -4.13 -16.85
C LEU A 138 -19.74 -4.69 -16.39
N GLU A 139 -19.77 -5.85 -15.77
CA GLU A 139 -20.99 -6.44 -15.16
C GLU A 139 -21.56 -5.51 -14.08
N ALA A 140 -20.72 -5.06 -13.15
CA ALA A 140 -21.12 -4.13 -12.10
C ALA A 140 -21.63 -2.78 -12.67
N PHE A 141 -21.00 -2.28 -13.73
CA PHE A 141 -21.46 -1.08 -14.41
C PHE A 141 -22.84 -1.28 -15.04
N VAL A 142 -23.04 -2.38 -15.77
CA VAL A 142 -24.35 -2.72 -16.39
C VAL A 142 -25.42 -2.87 -15.32
N GLU A 143 -25.13 -3.54 -14.21
CA GLU A 143 -26.05 -3.67 -13.08
C GLU A 143 -26.43 -2.30 -12.51
N ALA A 144 -25.44 -1.43 -12.29
CA ALA A 144 -25.68 -0.07 -11.81
C ALA A 144 -26.58 0.73 -12.74
N VAL A 145 -26.42 0.58 -14.07
CA VAL A 145 -27.25 1.23 -15.09
C VAL A 145 -28.68 0.68 -15.03
N ILE A 146 -28.86 -0.63 -15.00
CA ILE A 146 -30.19 -1.29 -14.97
C ILE A 146 -30.94 -0.94 -13.68
N THR A 147 -30.27 -1.05 -12.56
CA THR A 147 -30.88 -0.80 -11.24
C THR A 147 -30.99 0.67 -10.90
N ARG A 148 -30.30 1.54 -11.63
CA ARG A 148 -30.13 2.97 -11.35
C ARG A 148 -29.59 3.24 -9.93
N LYS A 149 -28.78 2.32 -9.42
CA LYS A 149 -28.13 2.45 -8.12
C LYS A 149 -26.62 2.59 -8.34
N GLN A 150 -26.08 3.70 -7.90
CA GLN A 150 -24.63 3.91 -7.89
C GLN A 150 -24.01 3.07 -6.77
N PRO A 151 -22.87 2.41 -7.00
CA PRO A 151 -22.12 1.77 -5.93
C PRO A 151 -21.81 2.76 -4.80
N ALA A 152 -21.93 2.29 -3.57
CA ALA A 152 -21.65 3.11 -2.40
C ALA A 152 -20.21 3.61 -2.43
N ARG A 153 -20.02 4.88 -2.08
CA ARG A 153 -18.70 5.52 -1.92
C ARG A 153 -17.85 5.69 -3.19
N ILE A 154 -18.30 5.30 -4.36
CA ILE A 154 -17.48 5.38 -5.59
C ILE A 154 -17.06 6.81 -5.91
N ALA A 155 -17.91 7.80 -5.65
CA ALA A 155 -17.61 9.21 -5.89
C ALA A 155 -16.55 9.73 -4.90
N GLU A 156 -16.67 9.39 -3.63
CA GLU A 156 -15.72 9.75 -2.59
C GLU A 156 -14.36 9.09 -2.82
N GLU A 157 -14.35 7.81 -3.16
CA GLU A 157 -13.11 7.08 -3.48
C GLU A 157 -12.41 7.65 -4.71
N GLY A 158 -13.17 7.96 -5.75
CA GLY A 158 -12.64 8.63 -6.95
C GLY A 158 -12.09 10.02 -6.63
N TYR A 159 -12.78 10.78 -5.79
CA TYR A 159 -12.31 12.08 -5.34
C TYR A 159 -10.99 11.98 -4.58
N TYR A 160 -10.90 11.09 -3.60
CA TYR A 160 -9.67 10.92 -2.82
C TYR A 160 -8.50 10.42 -3.66
N ALA A 161 -8.74 9.47 -4.55
CA ALA A 161 -7.71 9.02 -5.50
C ALA A 161 -7.18 10.18 -6.35
N SER A 162 -8.09 11.05 -6.82
CA SER A 162 -7.71 12.25 -7.60
C SER A 162 -6.90 13.23 -6.76
N MET A 163 -7.32 13.48 -5.51
CA MET A 163 -6.59 14.38 -4.61
C MET A 163 -5.19 13.86 -4.28
N LEU A 164 -5.03 12.56 -4.06
CA LEU A 164 -3.71 11.94 -3.86
C LEU A 164 -2.81 12.17 -5.08
N CYS A 165 -3.33 11.94 -6.29
CA CYS A 165 -2.58 12.16 -7.52
C CYS A 165 -2.19 13.63 -7.71
N LEU A 166 -3.13 14.55 -7.52
CA LEU A 166 -2.90 15.98 -7.76
C LEU A 166 -1.91 16.58 -6.77
N LEU A 167 -2.08 16.31 -5.47
CA LEU A 167 -1.16 16.82 -4.45
C LEU A 167 0.20 16.12 -4.52
N GLY A 168 0.24 14.82 -4.86
CA GLY A 168 1.49 14.13 -5.16
C GLY A 168 2.23 14.77 -6.32
N HIS A 169 1.55 15.02 -7.43
CA HIS A 169 2.14 15.70 -8.58
C HIS A 169 2.63 17.11 -8.26
N GLN A 170 1.84 17.89 -7.53
CA GLN A 170 2.26 19.21 -7.09
C GLN A 170 3.48 19.16 -6.18
N ALA A 171 3.57 18.20 -5.25
CA ALA A 171 4.73 18.01 -4.40
C ALA A 171 6.00 17.70 -5.21
N LEU A 172 5.87 16.91 -6.30
CA LEU A 172 6.97 16.65 -7.23
C LEU A 172 7.42 17.92 -7.96
N GLN A 173 6.49 18.74 -8.43
CA GLN A 173 6.80 19.97 -9.17
C GLN A 173 7.43 21.05 -8.29
N GLU A 174 6.94 21.19 -7.07
CA GLU A 174 7.42 22.22 -6.13
C GLU A 174 8.63 21.77 -5.31
N GLU A 175 8.96 20.48 -5.33
CA GLU A 175 10.00 19.85 -4.50
C GLU A 175 9.83 20.18 -3.01
N LYS A 176 8.57 20.13 -2.54
CA LYS A 176 8.19 20.49 -1.18
C LYS A 176 7.25 19.47 -0.57
N THR A 177 7.24 19.44 0.76
CA THR A 177 6.19 18.77 1.51
C THR A 177 4.91 19.59 1.43
N LEU A 178 3.82 18.97 0.93
CA LEU A 178 2.49 19.56 0.91
C LEU A 178 1.59 18.88 1.93
N TYR A 179 0.78 19.67 2.60
CA TYR A 179 -0.23 19.19 3.54
C TYR A 179 -1.59 19.08 2.86
N PHE A 180 -2.36 18.09 3.22
CA PHE A 180 -3.72 17.94 2.74
C PHE A 180 -4.61 18.96 3.49
N PRO A 181 -5.20 19.95 2.81
CA PRO A 181 -6.06 20.93 3.44
C PRO A 181 -7.30 20.28 4.05
N ASP A 182 -7.72 20.75 5.22
CA ASP A 182 -8.91 20.21 5.90
C ASP A 182 -10.18 20.37 5.06
N GLU A 183 -10.25 21.43 4.24
CA GLU A 183 -11.36 21.71 3.32
C GLU A 183 -11.53 20.61 2.24
N TYR A 184 -10.48 19.82 1.97
CA TYR A 184 -10.53 18.70 1.03
C TYR A 184 -10.90 17.39 1.69
N LYS A 185 -10.96 17.35 3.01
CA LYS A 185 -11.37 16.17 3.77
C LYS A 185 -12.90 16.10 3.80
N ILE A 186 -13.50 15.44 2.82
CA ILE A 186 -14.92 15.07 2.90
C ILE A 186 -15.08 14.10 4.08
N ASN A 187 -16.10 14.29 4.90
CA ASN A 187 -16.33 13.47 6.09
C ASN A 187 -16.57 11.99 5.74
N TYR A 188 -15.48 11.26 5.58
CA TYR A 188 -15.47 9.82 5.29
C TYR A 188 -16.12 9.00 6.41
N LEU A 189 -16.07 9.49 7.65
CA LEU A 189 -16.49 8.79 8.85
C LEU A 189 -18.01 8.86 9.12
N ASN A 190 -18.72 9.83 8.55
CA ASN A 190 -20.16 9.99 8.85
C ASN A 190 -21.06 8.99 8.14
N HIS A 191 -20.55 8.16 7.22
CA HIS A 191 -21.34 7.14 6.53
C HIS A 191 -21.26 5.74 7.17
N GLN A 192 -20.25 5.48 8.01
CA GLN A 192 -20.15 4.17 8.69
C GLN A 192 -21.16 3.97 9.82
N SER A 193 -21.62 5.05 10.45
CA SER A 193 -22.63 4.95 11.54
C SER A 193 -24.04 4.60 11.06
N LYS A 194 -24.35 4.76 9.79
CA LYS A 194 -25.68 4.47 9.23
C LYS A 194 -25.85 3.07 8.65
N THR A 195 -24.75 2.35 8.42
CA THR A 195 -24.79 0.99 7.86
C THR A 195 -24.69 -0.10 8.94
N SER A 196 -24.28 0.23 10.16
CA SER A 196 -24.24 -0.74 11.27
C SER A 196 -25.57 -0.88 12.03
N GLU A 197 -26.58 -0.05 11.74
CA GLU A 197 -27.93 -0.17 12.34
C GLU A 197 -28.93 -0.93 11.44
N ALA A 198 -28.48 -1.49 10.31
CA ALA A 198 -29.33 -2.16 9.34
C ALA A 198 -28.93 -3.64 9.08
N VAL A 199 -28.43 -4.35 10.13
CA VAL A 199 -28.28 -5.82 10.12
C VAL A 199 -28.86 -6.39 11.39
#